data_2d682859d7e98fb2aa4c26c00d403c2b
#
_entry.id   2d682859d7e98fb2aa4c26c00d403c2b
#
_cell.length_a   1.000
_cell.length_b   1.000
_cell.length_c   1.000
_cell.angle_alpha   90.00
_cell.angle_beta   90.00
_cell.angle_gamma   90.00
#
_symmetry.space_group_name_H-M   'P 1'
#
loop_
_entity.id
_entity.type
_entity.pdbx_description
1 polymer ?
#
loop_
_entity_poly.entity_id
_entity_poly.type
_entity_poly.pdbx_seq_one_letter_code
_entity_poly.pdbx_strand_id
1 'polypeptide(L)'
;MRLWEQKVILMGQRAGYRRIAPLALAAASLACGGVVAGCSSAQPAPTTSAFSGAAQPAGSWAEPNGDLANTRDAAGSRISSSNVASLKEAWTFKLSGTAATGISYAGSFAAAPVVANGVVYMQDLYANVYAISLATGKLKWEYQVNVPEKTGPGPDGVAVANGVVYGDTPTAVFALNAATGKVIWSNGSLLNSGQGSFEIQPAVAGGRVYLASAYGSGPGGGVLLALDAASGRELWRFNTVAGGVAPGVQALGLGSGGAWETPLVGTDGSVTFGTGNPYQSIGKAISHPSRQLYTDSEVNLSAATGKLRWYYQAVPNDFNDYDLQTSPIAATVRGMPAIIAGGKVGIVYAMNASTGSLLWKTPVGVHNGHDNDSALLLAHQLTIKVPYTVEPGPLGGVLTNMAMADGSVYLATIDVPVTYTKLSAVNGNQGTGAVPTGEIEALNVNTGKVEWDTKVPTLPLGAATVSNDLVFTTLYNGELVALNRSTGAIVYQRKLPTSTNSPIAVAGDAVLVPAGGPETSAKGSGGSPQLVAYTVR
;
A
#
# COMPACT_ATOMS: atom_id res chain seq x y z
N MET A 1 -21.34 -6.31 1.86
CA MET A 1 -21.21 -4.86 2.07
C MET A 1 -21.66 -4.38 3.45
N ARG A 2 -22.90 -4.63 3.92
CA ARG A 2 -23.34 -4.19 5.27
C ARG A 2 -22.53 -4.72 6.47
N LEU A 3 -21.79 -5.77 6.34
CA LEU A 3 -20.95 -6.37 7.42
C LEU A 3 -19.55 -5.78 7.50
N TRP A 4 -19.09 -5.13 6.44
CA TRP A 4 -17.78 -4.47 6.39
C TRP A 4 -17.79 -3.19 7.25
N GLU A 5 -18.89 -2.46 7.22
CA GLU A 5 -19.06 -1.18 7.92
C GLU A 5 -19.16 -1.28 9.45
N GLN A 6 -19.69 -2.39 9.99
CA GLN A 6 -19.97 -2.48 11.43
C GLN A 6 -18.78 -2.92 12.30
N LYS A 7 -17.75 -3.55 11.76
CA LYS A 7 -16.65 -4.09 12.56
C LYS A 7 -15.45 -3.16 12.76
N VAL A 8 -15.22 -2.22 11.86
CA VAL A 8 -14.17 -1.20 12.04
C VAL A 8 -14.47 -0.25 13.21
N ILE A 9 -15.76 -0.09 13.57
CA ILE A 9 -16.21 0.82 14.62
C ILE A 9 -16.08 0.24 16.04
N LEU A 10 -16.04 -1.07 16.22
CA LEU A 10 -16.16 -1.71 17.55
C LEU A 10 -14.83 -1.89 18.31
N MET A 11 -13.69 -1.66 17.68
CA MET A 11 -12.37 -1.80 18.35
C MET A 11 -11.87 -0.56 19.10
N GLY A 12 -12.55 0.61 18.96
CA GLY A 12 -12.13 1.89 19.56
C GLY A 12 -12.69 2.24 20.94
N GLN A 13 -13.56 1.43 21.55
CA GLN A 13 -14.33 1.86 22.73
C GLN A 13 -13.98 1.16 24.05
N ARG A 14 -12.74 1.20 24.55
CA ARG A 14 -12.48 0.97 26.00
C ARG A 14 -11.11 1.50 26.43
N ALA A 15 -11.02 2.73 26.90
CA ALA A 15 -10.03 3.14 27.94
C ALA A 15 -10.46 4.46 28.61
N GLY A 16 -10.51 4.44 29.91
CA GLY A 16 -11.05 5.51 30.77
C GLY A 16 -10.08 6.64 31.08
N TYR A 17 -10.63 7.78 31.39
CA TYR A 17 -10.00 9.09 31.63
C TYR A 17 -9.35 9.27 33.01
N ARG A 18 -8.21 9.99 33.05
CA ARG A 18 -7.84 10.90 34.15
C ARG A 18 -7.27 12.21 33.60
N ARG A 19 -7.72 13.35 34.15
CA ARG A 19 -7.37 14.74 33.76
C ARG A 19 -6.11 15.21 34.44
N ILE A 20 -5.25 16.00 33.77
CA ILE A 20 -4.30 16.96 34.36
C ILE A 20 -4.23 18.22 33.47
N ALA A 21 -4.15 19.39 34.09
CA ALA A 21 -4.29 20.74 33.53
C ALA A 21 -2.95 21.35 33.02
N PRO A 22 -2.98 22.50 32.29
CA PRO A 22 -1.88 22.97 31.45
C PRO A 22 -0.92 23.94 32.13
N LEU A 23 0.33 23.98 31.67
CA LEU A 23 1.29 25.06 31.92
C LEU A 23 1.70 25.74 30.60
N ALA A 24 1.66 27.05 30.60
CA ALA A 24 2.08 27.91 29.50
C ALA A 24 3.57 28.28 29.59
N LEU A 25 4.27 28.41 28.47
CA LEU A 25 5.52 29.20 28.41
C LEU A 25 5.76 29.86 27.06
N ALA A 26 6.45 30.99 27.15
CA ALA A 26 6.52 32.11 26.21
C ALA A 26 7.52 31.96 25.05
N ALA A 27 7.33 32.83 24.07
CA ALA A 27 8.14 33.01 22.87
C ALA A 27 9.44 33.80 23.12
N ALA A 28 10.46 33.51 22.35
CA ALA A 28 11.59 34.42 22.12
C ALA A 28 12.03 34.36 20.65
N SER A 29 12.01 35.51 20.02
CA SER A 29 12.46 35.79 18.64
C SER A 29 13.93 36.22 18.64
N LEU A 30 14.72 35.72 17.70
CA LEU A 30 16.01 36.31 17.34
C LEU A 30 16.20 36.32 15.82
N ALA A 31 16.50 37.51 15.31
CA ALA A 31 16.89 37.78 13.93
C ALA A 31 18.42 37.90 13.82
N CYS A 32 19.00 37.43 12.70
CA CYS A 32 20.30 37.84 12.12
C CYS A 32 20.32 37.28 10.71
N GLY A 33 20.50 38.00 9.63
CA GLY A 33 21.64 38.84 9.27
C GLY A 33 22.34 38.15 8.10
N GLY A 34 22.18 38.60 6.83
CA GLY A 34 22.62 37.95 5.61
C GLY A 34 24.15 38.10 5.35
N VAL A 35 24.68 37.17 4.55
CA VAL A 35 25.91 37.35 3.75
C VAL A 35 25.68 36.74 2.38
N VAL A 36 25.91 37.54 1.34
CA VAL A 36 25.92 37.18 -0.07
C VAL A 36 27.33 36.73 -0.45
N ALA A 37 27.48 35.56 -1.05
CA ALA A 37 28.73 35.18 -1.74
C ALA A 37 28.44 34.33 -2.99
N GLY A 38 28.95 34.81 -4.02
CA GLY A 38 29.41 34.42 -5.34
C GLY A 38 28.96 33.12 -5.99
N CYS A 39 28.34 33.25 -7.17
CA CYS A 39 28.11 32.20 -8.15
C CYS A 39 29.44 31.68 -8.75
N SER A 40 29.69 30.38 -8.65
CA SER A 40 30.52 29.66 -9.60
C SER A 40 29.66 28.56 -10.26
N SER A 41 29.53 28.63 -11.57
CA SER A 41 28.82 27.66 -12.40
C SER A 41 29.64 26.35 -12.47
N ALA A 42 29.21 25.35 -11.69
CA ALA A 42 29.65 23.99 -11.89
C ALA A 42 28.71 23.29 -12.90
N GLN A 43 29.30 22.74 -13.96
CA GLN A 43 28.62 21.90 -14.94
C GLN A 43 28.00 20.68 -14.22
N PRO A 44 26.75 20.29 -14.53
CA PRO A 44 26.15 19.12 -13.90
C PRO A 44 26.89 17.85 -14.36
N ALA A 45 27.33 17.06 -13.38
CA ALA A 45 27.83 15.71 -13.61
C ALA A 45 26.72 14.84 -14.23
N PRO A 46 27.05 13.82 -15.04
CA PRO A 46 26.05 12.94 -15.63
C PRO A 46 25.25 12.27 -14.51
N THR A 47 23.93 12.49 -14.52
CA THR A 47 22.99 11.89 -13.57
C THR A 47 22.90 10.39 -13.83
N THR A 48 23.63 9.58 -13.06
CA THR A 48 23.26 8.18 -12.87
C THR A 48 21.88 8.17 -12.21
N SER A 49 20.94 7.40 -12.77
CA SER A 49 19.61 7.21 -12.21
C SER A 49 19.69 6.92 -10.70
N ALA A 50 19.04 7.73 -9.88
CA ALA A 50 18.99 7.55 -8.43
C ALA A 50 18.28 6.24 -8.02
N PHE A 51 17.71 5.52 -8.99
CA PHE A 51 16.90 4.32 -8.81
C PHE A 51 17.21 3.28 -9.89
N SER A 52 18.42 2.74 -9.94
CA SER A 52 18.67 1.54 -10.72
C SER A 52 18.46 0.32 -9.82
N GLY A 53 17.26 -0.23 -9.79
CA GLY A 53 17.05 -1.57 -9.27
C GLY A 53 17.94 -2.56 -10.04
N ALA A 54 18.68 -3.43 -9.34
CA ALA A 54 19.37 -4.53 -10.01
C ALA A 54 18.30 -5.38 -10.73
N ALA A 55 18.53 -5.69 -12.01
CA ALA A 55 17.64 -6.56 -12.76
C ALA A 55 17.42 -7.86 -11.97
N GLN A 56 16.16 -8.21 -11.73
CA GLN A 56 15.82 -9.44 -11.01
C GLN A 56 16.32 -10.66 -11.78
N PRO A 57 16.86 -11.69 -11.09
CA PRO A 57 17.20 -12.93 -11.75
C PRO A 57 15.99 -13.51 -12.48
N ALA A 58 16.17 -13.99 -13.70
CA ALA A 58 15.10 -14.60 -14.46
C ALA A 58 14.40 -15.70 -13.63
N GLY A 59 13.06 -15.63 -13.54
CA GLY A 59 12.27 -16.57 -12.74
C GLY A 59 12.17 -16.24 -11.25
N SER A 60 12.57 -15.04 -10.82
CA SER A 60 12.37 -14.56 -9.46
C SER A 60 11.28 -13.46 -9.40
N TRP A 61 10.74 -13.26 -8.21
CA TRP A 61 9.93 -12.12 -7.77
C TRP A 61 10.37 -11.85 -6.33
N ALA A 62 11.60 -11.34 -6.18
CA ALA A 62 12.34 -11.42 -4.92
C ALA A 62 11.87 -10.41 -3.87
N GLU A 63 11.23 -9.33 -4.30
CA GLU A 63 10.70 -8.27 -3.43
C GLU A 63 9.16 -8.26 -3.48
N PRO A 64 8.48 -7.66 -2.50
CA PRO A 64 7.01 -7.57 -2.45
C PRO A 64 6.36 -7.06 -3.75
N ASN A 65 6.95 -6.05 -4.37
CA ASN A 65 6.51 -5.48 -5.64
C ASN A 65 7.45 -5.82 -6.81
N GLY A 66 8.09 -7.00 -6.75
CA GLY A 66 9.00 -7.50 -7.77
C GLY A 66 10.43 -7.03 -7.57
N ASP A 67 10.65 -5.74 -7.34
CA ASP A 67 11.94 -5.13 -7.11
C ASP A 67 11.90 -4.03 -6.02
N LEU A 68 13.06 -3.51 -5.62
CA LEU A 68 13.17 -2.42 -4.63
C LEU A 68 12.68 -1.06 -5.14
N ALA A 69 12.45 -0.92 -6.44
CA ALA A 69 11.87 0.27 -7.06
C ALA A 69 10.33 0.22 -7.08
N ASN A 70 9.73 -0.88 -6.60
CA ASN A 70 8.30 -1.16 -6.58
C ASN A 70 7.65 -1.14 -7.98
N THR A 71 8.37 -1.53 -9.04
CA THR A 71 7.89 -1.39 -10.42
C THR A 71 6.81 -2.38 -10.80
N ARG A 72 6.69 -3.52 -10.11
CA ARG A 72 5.80 -4.63 -10.46
C ARG A 72 5.93 -5.04 -11.93
N ASP A 73 7.13 -4.87 -12.48
CA ASP A 73 7.51 -5.32 -13.81
C ASP A 73 8.25 -6.66 -13.72
N ALA A 74 7.64 -7.71 -14.22
CA ALA A 74 8.26 -9.03 -14.34
C ALA A 74 9.23 -9.06 -15.53
N ALA A 75 10.25 -8.20 -15.48
CA ALA A 75 11.30 -8.18 -16.49
C ALA A 75 11.96 -9.57 -16.60
N GLY A 76 11.96 -10.14 -17.79
CA GLY A 76 12.46 -11.51 -18.03
C GLY A 76 11.43 -12.63 -17.83
N SER A 77 10.15 -12.30 -17.59
CA SER A 77 9.06 -13.25 -17.79
C SER A 77 8.98 -13.71 -19.24
N ARG A 78 8.55 -14.94 -19.47
CA ARG A 78 8.27 -15.47 -20.82
C ARG A 78 6.79 -15.39 -21.19
N ILE A 79 5.94 -14.81 -20.35
CA ILE A 79 4.51 -14.70 -20.60
C ILE A 79 4.23 -13.41 -21.35
N SER A 80 3.56 -13.55 -22.50
CA SER A 80 3.21 -12.44 -23.39
C SER A 80 1.85 -12.68 -24.05
N SER A 81 1.34 -11.73 -24.82
CA SER A 81 0.10 -11.89 -25.60
C SER A 81 0.15 -13.08 -26.57
N SER A 82 1.35 -13.47 -27.04
CA SER A 82 1.53 -14.59 -27.95
C SER A 82 1.28 -15.97 -27.31
N ASN A 83 1.35 -16.09 -25.99
CA ASN A 83 1.24 -17.37 -25.29
C ASN A 83 0.33 -17.36 -24.06
N VAL A 84 -0.18 -16.23 -23.61
CA VAL A 84 -1.04 -16.13 -22.41
C VAL A 84 -2.28 -17.02 -22.49
N ALA A 85 -2.82 -17.24 -23.68
CA ALA A 85 -3.96 -18.16 -23.91
C ALA A 85 -3.61 -19.62 -23.58
N SER A 86 -2.33 -19.99 -23.52
CA SER A 86 -1.87 -21.33 -23.17
C SER A 86 -1.64 -21.54 -21.68
N LEU A 87 -1.83 -20.50 -20.84
CA LEU A 87 -1.71 -20.64 -19.39
C LEU A 87 -2.58 -21.76 -18.85
N LYS A 88 -1.96 -22.70 -18.14
CA LYS A 88 -2.61 -23.83 -17.49
C LYS A 88 -2.23 -23.88 -16.02
N GLU A 89 -3.13 -24.36 -15.19
CA GLU A 89 -2.83 -24.66 -13.81
C GLU A 89 -1.70 -25.70 -13.75
N ALA A 90 -0.61 -25.33 -13.10
CA ALA A 90 0.52 -26.21 -12.86
C ALA A 90 0.37 -26.93 -11.52
N TRP A 91 -0.07 -26.21 -10.51
CA TRP A 91 -0.34 -26.74 -9.19
C TRP A 91 -1.20 -25.78 -8.37
N THR A 92 -1.78 -26.32 -7.32
CA THR A 92 -2.55 -25.58 -6.32
C THR A 92 -2.08 -25.97 -4.92
N PHE A 93 -1.86 -24.96 -4.06
CA PHE A 93 -1.60 -25.14 -2.63
C PHE A 93 -2.80 -24.64 -1.83
N LYS A 94 -3.55 -25.55 -1.21
CA LYS A 94 -4.74 -25.24 -0.40
C LYS A 94 -4.36 -24.94 1.03
N LEU A 95 -4.92 -23.88 1.60
CA LEU A 95 -4.82 -23.62 3.03
C LEU A 95 -5.68 -24.61 3.83
N SER A 96 -5.29 -24.87 5.07
CA SER A 96 -5.98 -25.74 6.00
C SER A 96 -6.17 -25.07 7.37
N GLY A 97 -6.98 -25.69 8.23
CA GLY A 97 -7.22 -25.19 9.59
C GLY A 97 -7.87 -23.80 9.60
N THR A 98 -7.48 -22.95 10.55
CA THR A 98 -8.01 -21.59 10.72
C THR A 98 -7.76 -20.71 9.50
N ALA A 99 -6.60 -20.84 8.86
CA ALA A 99 -6.25 -20.09 7.65
C ALA A 99 -7.23 -20.33 6.50
N ALA A 100 -7.84 -21.51 6.40
CA ALA A 100 -8.83 -21.83 5.38
C ALA A 100 -10.19 -21.13 5.59
N THR A 101 -10.46 -20.56 6.77
CA THR A 101 -11.70 -19.84 7.04
C THR A 101 -11.64 -18.38 6.62
N GLY A 102 -10.45 -17.80 6.54
CA GLY A 102 -10.21 -16.42 6.21
C GLY A 102 -10.92 -15.39 7.12
N ILE A 103 -10.70 -14.13 6.83
CA ILE A 103 -11.46 -13.01 7.41
C ILE A 103 -12.67 -12.75 6.52
N SER A 104 -13.86 -12.64 7.10
CA SER A 104 -15.13 -12.61 6.36
C SER A 104 -15.25 -11.55 5.26
N TYR A 105 -14.46 -10.49 5.32
CA TYR A 105 -14.45 -9.39 4.34
C TYR A 105 -13.14 -9.29 3.54
N ALA A 106 -12.06 -9.92 3.99
CA ALA A 106 -10.75 -9.82 3.35
C ALA A 106 -10.25 -11.17 2.78
N GLY A 107 -10.80 -12.29 3.22
CA GLY A 107 -10.31 -13.61 2.83
C GLY A 107 -9.11 -14.06 3.67
N SER A 108 -8.20 -14.82 3.07
CA SER A 108 -7.05 -15.41 3.76
C SER A 108 -5.72 -14.81 3.35
N PHE A 109 -5.68 -14.07 2.25
CA PHE A 109 -4.47 -13.42 1.72
C PHE A 109 -4.74 -11.96 1.37
N ALA A 110 -3.74 -11.10 1.56
CA ALA A 110 -3.77 -9.70 1.13
C ALA A 110 -2.47 -9.26 0.45
N ALA A 111 -1.37 -10.02 0.59
CA ALA A 111 -0.06 -9.71 0.06
C ALA A 111 0.28 -10.47 -1.24
N ALA A 112 1.24 -9.94 -1.99
CA ALA A 112 1.83 -10.66 -3.11
C ALA A 112 2.74 -11.80 -2.62
N PRO A 113 2.76 -12.97 -3.29
CA PRO A 113 3.79 -13.98 -3.05
C PRO A 113 5.18 -13.44 -3.42
N VAL A 114 6.20 -13.83 -2.68
CA VAL A 114 7.61 -13.57 -3.00
C VAL A 114 8.27 -14.83 -3.50
N VAL A 115 9.06 -14.75 -4.57
CA VAL A 115 9.73 -15.89 -5.19
C VAL A 115 11.23 -15.69 -5.21
N ALA A 116 11.93 -16.51 -4.43
CA ALA A 116 13.39 -16.49 -4.39
C ALA A 116 13.95 -17.92 -4.45
N ASN A 117 14.96 -18.15 -5.29
CA ASN A 117 15.66 -19.44 -5.42
C ASN A 117 14.72 -20.64 -5.64
N GLY A 118 13.65 -20.47 -6.46
CA GLY A 118 12.68 -21.52 -6.77
C GLY A 118 11.73 -21.89 -5.61
N VAL A 119 11.63 -21.04 -4.60
CA VAL A 119 10.71 -21.17 -3.46
C VAL A 119 9.77 -19.97 -3.45
N VAL A 120 8.48 -20.24 -3.34
CA VAL A 120 7.44 -19.26 -3.11
C VAL A 120 7.24 -19.10 -1.62
N TYR A 121 7.35 -17.88 -1.12
CA TYR A 121 7.06 -17.52 0.26
C TYR A 121 5.78 -16.70 0.31
N MET A 122 4.88 -17.06 1.20
CA MET A 122 3.60 -16.39 1.34
C MET A 122 3.18 -16.37 2.80
N GLN A 123 2.55 -15.27 3.22
CA GLN A 123 1.94 -15.12 4.54
C GLN A 123 0.42 -15.03 4.39
N ASP A 124 -0.31 -15.64 5.32
CA ASP A 124 -1.76 -15.48 5.41
C ASP A 124 -2.16 -14.42 6.47
N LEU A 125 -3.44 -14.06 6.48
CA LEU A 125 -3.98 -13.08 7.42
C LEU A 125 -4.11 -13.56 8.88
N TYR A 126 -3.59 -14.74 9.20
CA TYR A 126 -3.35 -15.25 10.56
C TYR A 126 -1.86 -15.26 10.91
N ALA A 127 -1.05 -14.56 10.10
CA ALA A 127 0.40 -14.43 10.21
C ALA A 127 1.19 -15.74 10.04
N ASN A 128 0.57 -16.81 9.49
CA ASN A 128 1.31 -18.02 9.16
C ASN A 128 2.12 -17.82 7.87
N VAL A 129 3.33 -18.37 7.82
CA VAL A 129 4.22 -18.27 6.66
C VAL A 129 4.44 -19.63 6.05
N TYR A 130 4.30 -19.69 4.73
CA TYR A 130 4.46 -20.91 3.94
C TYR A 130 5.64 -20.77 2.99
N ALA A 131 6.52 -21.77 2.93
CA ALA A 131 7.50 -21.93 1.87
C ALA A 131 7.09 -23.10 0.99
N ILE A 132 6.89 -22.82 -0.29
CA ILE A 132 6.31 -23.76 -1.25
C ILE A 132 7.27 -23.89 -2.44
N SER A 133 7.49 -25.09 -2.93
CA SER A 133 8.29 -25.30 -4.14
C SER A 133 7.62 -24.68 -5.35
N LEU A 134 8.25 -23.72 -6.03
CA LEU A 134 7.73 -23.10 -7.25
C LEU A 134 7.45 -24.15 -8.35
N ALA A 135 8.31 -25.14 -8.46
CA ALA A 135 8.19 -26.17 -9.50
C ALA A 135 7.05 -27.17 -9.27
N THR A 136 6.66 -27.44 -8.01
CA THR A 136 5.77 -28.57 -7.70
C THR A 136 4.57 -28.21 -6.82
N GLY A 137 4.49 -27.03 -6.25
CA GLY A 137 3.46 -26.64 -5.29
C GLY A 137 3.54 -27.36 -3.93
N LYS A 138 4.59 -28.16 -3.70
CA LYS A 138 4.73 -28.89 -2.44
C LYS A 138 5.25 -27.97 -1.34
N LEU A 139 4.61 -28.06 -0.17
CA LEU A 139 5.06 -27.40 1.04
C LEU A 139 6.47 -27.90 1.42
N LYS A 140 7.38 -26.97 1.69
CA LYS A 140 8.74 -27.25 2.20
C LYS A 140 8.78 -27.09 3.72
N TRP A 141 8.20 -26.01 4.22
CA TRP A 141 8.01 -25.73 5.64
C TRP A 141 6.88 -24.72 5.84
N GLU A 142 6.35 -24.70 7.03
CA GLU A 142 5.34 -23.76 7.51
C GLU A 142 5.77 -23.22 8.87
N TYR A 143 5.61 -21.90 9.07
CA TYR A 143 5.74 -21.24 10.38
C TYR A 143 4.35 -20.82 10.84
N GLN A 144 3.82 -21.51 11.84
CA GLN A 144 2.48 -21.28 12.36
C GLN A 144 2.50 -20.28 13.50
N VAL A 145 1.74 -19.19 13.38
CA VAL A 145 1.49 -18.20 14.43
C VAL A 145 0.05 -18.32 14.91
N ASN A 146 -0.90 -18.40 13.98
CA ASN A 146 -2.35 -18.48 14.23
C ASN A 146 -2.81 -17.37 15.18
N VAL A 147 -2.54 -16.11 14.81
CA VAL A 147 -2.96 -14.97 15.63
C VAL A 147 -4.44 -15.07 16.01
N PRO A 148 -4.79 -14.92 17.30
CA PRO A 148 -6.16 -15.16 17.77
C PRO A 148 -7.14 -14.08 17.33
N GLU A 149 -6.65 -12.85 17.14
CA GLU A 149 -7.42 -11.73 16.63
C GLU A 149 -7.08 -11.53 15.15
N LYS A 150 -8.12 -11.42 14.35
CA LYS A 150 -7.97 -11.13 12.92
C LYS A 150 -7.38 -9.75 12.77
N THR A 151 -6.28 -9.66 12.04
CA THR A 151 -5.65 -8.41 11.66
C THR A 151 -6.57 -7.60 10.73
N GLY A 152 -6.23 -6.36 10.47
CA GLY A 152 -6.84 -5.60 9.40
C GLY A 152 -6.60 -6.25 8.03
N PRO A 153 -7.21 -5.74 6.97
CA PRO A 153 -7.04 -6.28 5.61
C PRO A 153 -5.76 -5.78 4.92
N GLY A 154 -4.79 -5.30 5.67
CA GLY A 154 -3.52 -4.78 5.13
C GLY A 154 -2.73 -5.85 4.38
N PRO A 155 -1.71 -5.49 3.60
CA PRO A 155 -0.93 -6.46 2.83
C PRO A 155 0.04 -7.25 3.72
N ASP A 156 -0.46 -7.88 4.77
CA ASP A 156 0.30 -8.76 5.64
C ASP A 156 1.09 -9.78 4.82
N GLY A 157 2.39 -9.60 4.71
CA GLY A 157 3.23 -10.40 3.83
C GLY A 157 4.70 -10.41 4.21
N VAL A 158 5.47 -11.19 3.49
CA VAL A 158 6.89 -11.38 3.75
C VAL A 158 7.77 -10.71 2.70
N ALA A 159 8.99 -10.35 3.10
CA ALA A 159 10.11 -10.05 2.22
C ALA A 159 11.22 -11.11 2.40
N VAL A 160 12.04 -11.33 1.37
CA VAL A 160 13.11 -12.32 1.41
C VAL A 160 14.42 -11.71 0.97
N ALA A 161 15.41 -11.71 1.86
CA ALA A 161 16.74 -11.20 1.54
C ALA A 161 17.83 -12.06 2.19
N ASN A 162 18.89 -12.37 1.47
CA ASN A 162 20.09 -13.06 1.97
C ASN A 162 19.78 -14.37 2.71
N GLY A 163 18.79 -15.15 2.27
CA GLY A 163 18.41 -16.42 2.89
C GLY A 163 17.59 -16.29 4.18
N VAL A 164 17.03 -15.12 4.42
CA VAL A 164 16.14 -14.81 5.56
C VAL A 164 14.79 -14.32 5.05
N VAL A 165 13.71 -14.80 5.66
CA VAL A 165 12.34 -14.34 5.45
C VAL A 165 11.98 -13.41 6.59
N TYR A 166 11.54 -12.21 6.26
CA TYR A 166 11.07 -11.19 7.21
C TYR A 166 9.57 -11.00 7.07
N GLY A 167 8.86 -10.98 8.17
CA GLY A 167 7.42 -10.76 8.22
C GLY A 167 6.99 -10.22 9.57
N ASP A 168 5.71 -10.02 9.74
CA ASP A 168 5.15 -9.50 10.97
C ASP A 168 3.90 -10.23 11.43
N THR A 169 3.54 -9.93 12.65
CA THR A 169 2.25 -10.19 13.29
C THR A 169 1.70 -8.83 13.72
N PRO A 170 0.46 -8.70 14.16
CA PRO A 170 -0.06 -7.42 14.62
C PRO A 170 0.80 -6.70 15.66
N THR A 171 1.62 -7.43 16.43
CA THR A 171 2.38 -6.90 17.56
C THR A 171 3.87 -7.14 17.51
N ALA A 172 4.37 -7.94 16.58
CA ALA A 172 5.78 -8.30 16.51
C ALA A 172 6.28 -8.40 15.06
N VAL A 173 7.57 -8.17 14.87
CA VAL A 173 8.28 -8.43 13.61
C VAL A 173 9.21 -9.62 13.84
N PHE A 174 9.36 -10.49 12.85
CA PHE A 174 10.19 -11.69 12.94
C PHE A 174 11.09 -11.87 11.72
N ALA A 175 12.16 -12.66 11.91
CA ALA A 175 13.00 -13.18 10.85
C ALA A 175 13.10 -14.69 10.96
N LEU A 176 12.92 -15.39 9.83
CA LEU A 176 13.02 -16.82 9.72
C LEU A 176 14.15 -17.23 8.79
N ASN A 177 14.79 -18.34 9.05
CA ASN A 177 15.70 -18.97 8.11
C ASN A 177 14.92 -19.46 6.87
N ALA A 178 15.22 -18.95 5.69
CA ALA A 178 14.47 -19.22 4.46
C ALA A 178 14.47 -20.70 4.03
N ALA A 179 15.50 -21.46 4.41
CA ALA A 179 15.59 -22.88 4.07
C ALA A 179 14.77 -23.78 5.03
N THR A 180 14.59 -23.35 6.29
CA THR A 180 14.07 -24.22 7.36
C THR A 180 12.82 -23.71 8.07
N GLY A 181 12.45 -22.44 7.90
CA GLY A 181 11.36 -21.77 8.64
C GLY A 181 11.66 -21.52 10.12
N LYS A 182 12.86 -21.84 10.61
CA LYS A 182 13.20 -21.61 12.01
C LYS A 182 13.40 -20.13 12.31
N VAL A 183 12.85 -19.67 13.45
CA VAL A 183 13.01 -18.30 13.93
C VAL A 183 14.48 -17.99 14.18
N ILE A 184 14.97 -16.90 13.58
CA ILE A 184 16.28 -16.32 13.85
C ILE A 184 16.14 -15.29 14.99
N TRP A 185 15.17 -14.39 14.87
CA TRP A 185 14.77 -13.45 15.90
C TRP A 185 13.29 -13.07 15.77
N SER A 186 12.71 -12.61 16.86
CA SER A 186 11.38 -11.99 16.91
C SER A 186 11.41 -10.83 17.92
N ASN A 187 10.80 -9.71 17.56
CA ASN A 187 10.75 -8.50 18.39
C ASN A 187 9.30 -8.00 18.54
N GLY A 188 8.72 -8.17 19.73
CA GLY A 188 7.37 -7.70 20.12
C GLY A 188 7.37 -6.40 20.92
N SER A 189 8.49 -5.67 21.01
CA SER A 189 8.61 -4.44 21.82
C SER A 189 8.69 -3.17 20.97
N LEU A 190 8.24 -3.24 19.70
CA LEU A 190 8.42 -2.14 18.76
C LEU A 190 7.29 -1.10 18.80
N LEU A 191 6.07 -1.51 19.16
CA LEU A 191 4.92 -0.60 19.20
C LEU A 191 4.66 -0.12 20.63
N ASN A 192 4.52 1.18 20.79
CA ASN A 192 4.02 1.78 22.02
C ASN A 192 2.49 1.71 22.04
N SER A 193 1.90 1.88 23.23
CA SER A 193 0.44 1.92 23.36
C SER A 193 -0.19 2.95 22.42
N GLY A 194 -1.15 2.52 21.62
CA GLY A 194 -1.86 3.36 20.67
C GLY A 194 -1.13 3.60 19.34
N GLN A 195 -0.03 2.91 19.05
CA GLN A 195 0.64 2.99 17.74
C GLN A 195 0.10 2.01 16.68
N GLY A 196 -1.04 1.40 16.95
CA GLY A 196 -1.70 0.49 16.00
C GLY A 196 -1.14 -0.93 15.99
N SER A 197 -1.14 -1.54 14.82
CA SER A 197 -0.64 -2.89 14.55
C SER A 197 0.27 -2.90 13.33
N PHE A 198 1.10 -3.91 13.19
CA PHE A 198 1.79 -4.16 11.91
C PHE A 198 0.82 -4.89 10.98
N GLU A 199 0.73 -4.41 9.76
CA GLU A 199 -0.11 -4.95 8.68
C GLU A 199 0.58 -4.65 7.34
N ILE A 200 1.89 -4.90 7.24
CA ILE A 200 2.71 -4.45 6.12
C ILE A 200 3.50 -5.61 5.51
N GLN A 201 3.73 -5.55 4.21
CA GLN A 201 4.76 -6.34 3.56
C GLN A 201 6.06 -5.52 3.56
N PRO A 202 7.08 -5.86 4.37
CA PRO A 202 8.24 -5.00 4.61
C PRO A 202 9.16 -4.90 3.40
N ALA A 203 9.97 -3.83 3.32
CA ALA A 203 11.10 -3.76 2.40
C ALA A 203 12.41 -4.07 3.13
N VAL A 204 13.32 -4.81 2.48
CA VAL A 204 14.61 -5.19 3.07
C VAL A 204 15.77 -4.80 2.17
N ALA A 205 16.59 -3.86 2.62
CA ALA A 205 17.75 -3.40 1.88
C ALA A 205 18.87 -2.88 2.79
N GLY A 206 20.12 -3.00 2.38
CA GLY A 206 21.27 -2.45 3.09
C GLY A 206 21.41 -2.91 4.54
N GLY A 207 21.02 -4.15 4.85
CA GLY A 207 21.04 -4.71 6.21
C GLY A 207 19.95 -4.15 7.14
N ARG A 208 18.90 -3.57 6.59
CA ARG A 208 17.76 -3.02 7.34
C ARG A 208 16.43 -3.58 6.85
N VAL A 209 15.49 -3.71 7.78
CA VAL A 209 14.08 -3.97 7.51
C VAL A 209 13.32 -2.67 7.72
N TYR A 210 12.62 -2.19 6.70
CA TYR A 210 11.78 -0.99 6.75
C TYR A 210 10.33 -1.40 6.79
N LEU A 211 9.60 -0.88 7.75
CA LEU A 211 8.19 -1.20 7.98
C LEU A 211 7.48 -0.07 8.71
N ALA A 212 6.17 -0.20 8.87
CA ALA A 212 5.35 0.79 9.53
C ALA A 212 4.20 0.15 10.28
N SER A 213 3.58 0.89 11.19
CA SER A 213 2.30 0.49 11.76
C SER A 213 1.13 1.09 11.00
N ALA A 214 0.11 0.29 10.76
CA ALA A 214 -1.22 0.75 10.38
C ALA A 214 -1.95 1.26 11.63
N TYR A 215 -2.78 2.28 11.49
CA TYR A 215 -3.61 2.86 12.55
C TYR A 215 -2.83 3.30 13.81
N GLY A 216 -2.72 4.56 14.08
CA GLY A 216 -2.10 5.06 15.30
C GLY A 216 -3.08 5.96 16.05
N SER A 217 -3.64 5.53 17.21
CA SER A 217 -4.54 6.34 18.05
C SER A 217 -3.83 7.01 19.23
N GLY A 218 -2.56 6.66 19.45
CA GLY A 218 -1.75 7.23 20.53
C GLY A 218 -1.00 8.51 20.15
N PRO A 219 -0.24 9.08 21.07
CA PRO A 219 0.63 10.22 20.79
C PRO A 219 1.63 9.89 19.67
N GLY A 220 1.65 10.75 18.63
CA GLY A 220 2.54 10.57 17.46
C GLY A 220 1.93 9.85 16.28
N GLY A 221 0.71 9.33 16.37
CA GLY A 221 0.03 8.62 15.28
C GLY A 221 0.64 7.25 15.00
N GLY A 222 0.68 6.84 13.73
CA GLY A 222 1.42 5.68 13.26
C GLY A 222 2.94 5.87 13.39
N VAL A 223 3.71 4.81 13.22
CA VAL A 223 5.17 4.85 13.28
C VAL A 223 5.80 4.21 12.05
N LEU A 224 6.79 4.88 11.47
CA LEU A 224 7.68 4.35 10.45
C LEU A 224 8.98 3.90 11.13
N LEU A 225 9.47 2.70 10.80
CA LEU A 225 10.57 2.05 11.50
C LEU A 225 11.66 1.56 10.55
N ALA A 226 12.90 1.56 11.02
CA ALA A 226 13.92 0.68 10.48
C ALA A 226 14.51 -0.18 11.59
N LEU A 227 14.66 -1.48 11.28
CA LEU A 227 15.28 -2.44 12.16
C LEU A 227 16.60 -2.92 11.56
N ASP A 228 17.53 -3.31 12.40
CA ASP A 228 18.71 -4.08 12.02
C ASP A 228 18.26 -5.48 11.55
N ALA A 229 18.53 -5.83 10.32
CA ALA A 229 18.04 -7.06 9.71
C ALA A 229 18.60 -8.33 10.38
N ALA A 230 19.79 -8.26 10.99
CA ALA A 230 20.40 -9.41 11.63
C ALA A 230 19.87 -9.70 13.05
N SER A 231 19.38 -8.66 13.76
CA SER A 231 19.01 -8.77 15.16
C SER A 231 17.57 -8.35 15.48
N GLY A 232 16.86 -7.69 14.56
CA GLY A 232 15.52 -7.14 14.80
C GLY A 232 15.51 -5.92 15.73
N ARG A 233 16.70 -5.39 16.10
CA ARG A 233 16.82 -4.20 16.96
C ARG A 233 16.41 -2.96 16.19
N GLU A 234 15.57 -2.10 16.81
CA GLU A 234 15.23 -0.80 16.25
C GLU A 234 16.48 0.06 16.04
N LEU A 235 16.62 0.61 14.85
CA LEU A 235 17.67 1.57 14.48
C LEU A 235 17.18 3.00 14.59
N TRP A 236 15.96 3.25 14.12
CA TRP A 236 15.27 4.53 14.23
C TRP A 236 13.76 4.37 14.08
N ARG A 237 13.04 5.38 14.56
CA ARG A 237 11.60 5.56 14.34
C ARG A 237 11.26 6.97 13.94
N PHE A 238 10.17 7.13 13.21
CA PHE A 238 9.56 8.40 12.84
C PHE A 238 8.06 8.33 13.10
N ASN A 239 7.55 9.20 13.96
CA ASN A 239 6.12 9.29 14.23
C ASN A 239 5.43 10.11 13.12
N THR A 240 4.34 9.58 12.57
CA THR A 240 3.67 10.17 11.41
C THR A 240 2.84 11.40 11.73
N VAL A 241 2.57 11.67 13.01
CA VAL A 241 1.88 12.90 13.44
C VAL A 241 2.83 13.79 14.22
N ALA A 242 3.23 14.89 13.59
CA ALA A 242 4.12 15.88 14.20
C ALA A 242 3.44 16.59 15.40
N GLY A 243 4.12 16.60 16.54
CA GLY A 243 3.58 17.23 17.76
C GLY A 243 2.50 16.42 18.48
N GLY A 244 2.26 15.18 18.05
CA GLY A 244 1.23 14.31 18.61
C GLY A 244 -0.15 14.51 18.00
N VAL A 245 -1.03 13.54 18.24
CA VAL A 245 -2.42 13.59 17.80
C VAL A 245 -3.15 14.71 18.55
N ALA A 246 -3.87 15.56 17.83
CA ALA A 246 -4.63 16.64 18.45
C ALA A 246 -5.58 16.10 19.54
N PRO A 247 -5.74 16.78 20.70
CA PRO A 247 -6.49 16.27 21.84
C PRO A 247 -7.92 15.81 21.51
N GLY A 248 -8.55 16.39 20.50
CA GLY A 248 -9.89 16.00 20.07
C GLY A 248 -9.92 14.69 19.23
N VAL A 249 -8.82 14.34 18.56
CA VAL A 249 -8.70 13.07 17.81
C VAL A 249 -8.40 11.92 18.75
N GLN A 250 -7.54 12.13 19.75
CA GLN A 250 -7.31 11.16 20.84
C GLN A 250 -8.60 10.80 21.59
N ALA A 251 -9.48 11.78 21.80
CA ALA A 251 -10.75 11.57 22.50
C ALA A 251 -11.73 10.66 21.74
N LEU A 252 -11.54 10.52 20.43
CA LEU A 252 -12.39 9.65 19.58
C LEU A 252 -11.83 8.24 19.44
N GLY A 253 -10.62 7.96 19.97
CA GLY A 253 -9.97 6.65 19.84
C GLY A 253 -9.62 6.28 18.41
N LEU A 254 -9.55 7.28 17.52
CA LEU A 254 -9.30 7.08 16.09
C LEU A 254 -7.81 7.20 15.82
N GLY A 255 -7.32 6.34 14.92
CA GLY A 255 -5.95 6.34 14.47
C GLY A 255 -5.65 7.48 13.50
N SER A 256 -4.39 7.78 13.26
CA SER A 256 -3.99 8.72 12.22
C SER A 256 -2.58 8.43 11.70
N GLY A 257 -2.39 8.66 10.39
CA GLY A 257 -1.10 8.56 9.74
C GLY A 257 -0.47 7.16 9.75
N GLY A 258 -1.27 6.10 9.76
CA GLY A 258 -0.76 4.75 9.58
C GLY A 258 -0.13 4.56 8.21
N ALA A 259 0.73 3.55 8.04
CA ALA A 259 1.24 3.12 6.75
C ALA A 259 1.27 1.59 6.71
N TRP A 260 0.89 1.01 5.57
CA TRP A 260 0.78 -0.45 5.42
C TRP A 260 1.27 -0.97 4.07
N GLU A 261 1.61 -0.09 3.14
CA GLU A 261 2.17 -0.49 1.87
C GLU A 261 3.70 -0.54 1.90
N THR A 262 4.28 -1.41 1.07
CA THR A 262 5.73 -1.60 1.01
C THR A 262 6.46 -0.30 0.68
N PRO A 263 7.39 0.17 1.52
CA PRO A 263 8.10 1.42 1.27
C PRO A 263 9.09 1.30 0.11
N LEU A 264 9.36 2.43 -0.54
CA LEU A 264 10.40 2.54 -1.55
C LEU A 264 11.76 2.80 -0.91
N VAL A 265 12.74 1.95 -1.19
CA VAL A 265 14.13 2.16 -0.74
C VAL A 265 14.98 2.71 -1.88
N GLY A 266 15.36 3.98 -1.79
CA GLY A 266 16.15 4.66 -2.79
C GLY A 266 17.64 4.31 -2.72
N THR A 267 18.31 4.24 -3.87
CA THR A 267 19.79 4.07 -3.96
C THR A 267 20.55 5.32 -3.51
N ASP A 268 19.84 6.45 -3.38
CA ASP A 268 20.36 7.71 -2.84
C ASP A 268 20.40 7.76 -1.30
N GLY A 269 20.13 6.64 -0.64
CA GLY A 269 20.07 6.53 0.81
C GLY A 269 18.76 7.09 1.42
N SER A 270 17.70 7.19 0.64
CA SER A 270 16.36 7.52 1.11
C SER A 270 15.50 6.28 1.33
N VAL A 271 14.44 6.47 2.12
CA VAL A 271 13.29 5.56 2.18
C VAL A 271 12.01 6.40 2.18
N THR A 272 11.03 6.01 1.35
CA THR A 272 9.76 6.74 1.20
C THR A 272 8.59 5.86 1.57
N PHE A 273 7.65 6.43 2.34
CA PHE A 273 6.43 5.78 2.79
C PHE A 273 5.23 6.64 2.41
N GLY A 274 4.16 6.01 1.90
CA GLY A 274 2.84 6.60 1.87
C GLY A 274 2.17 6.51 3.24
N THR A 275 1.44 7.54 3.65
CA THR A 275 0.73 7.56 4.93
C THR A 275 -0.77 7.75 4.76
N GLY A 276 -1.53 7.22 5.69
CA GLY A 276 -2.97 7.31 5.73
C GLY A 276 -3.50 8.55 6.43
N ASN A 277 -4.80 8.61 6.50
CA ASN A 277 -5.65 9.72 6.89
C ASN A 277 -5.61 10.06 8.39
N PRO A 278 -6.17 11.22 8.80
CA PRO A 278 -6.27 11.63 10.20
C PRO A 278 -7.50 11.08 10.93
N TYR A 279 -8.35 10.28 10.31
CA TYR A 279 -9.60 9.74 10.88
C TYR A 279 -10.47 10.80 11.56
N GLN A 280 -10.80 11.88 10.87
CA GLN A 280 -11.69 12.92 11.40
C GLN A 280 -13.04 12.97 10.68
N SER A 281 -14.07 13.52 11.36
CA SER A 281 -15.37 13.77 10.74
C SER A 281 -15.37 15.08 9.95
N ILE A 282 -16.34 15.23 9.02
CA ILE A 282 -16.59 16.49 8.30
C ILE A 282 -16.77 17.65 9.30
N GLY A 283 -17.57 17.46 10.35
CA GLY A 283 -17.80 18.48 11.38
C GLY A 283 -16.52 18.90 12.10
N LYS A 284 -15.58 17.97 12.30
CA LYS A 284 -14.27 18.27 12.89
C LYS A 284 -13.39 19.03 11.91
N ALA A 285 -13.34 18.59 10.66
CA ALA A 285 -12.60 19.28 9.60
C ALA A 285 -13.08 20.72 9.38
N ILE A 286 -14.38 20.99 9.56
CA ILE A 286 -14.96 22.35 9.51
C ILE A 286 -14.59 23.17 10.75
N SER A 287 -14.80 22.63 11.95
CA SER A 287 -14.69 23.38 13.21
C SER A 287 -13.25 23.61 13.66
N HIS A 288 -12.32 22.73 13.28
CA HIS A 288 -10.91 22.77 13.67
C HIS A 288 -10.02 22.36 12.48
N PRO A 289 -10.03 23.11 11.37
CA PRO A 289 -9.25 22.77 10.20
C PRO A 289 -7.76 22.75 10.51
N SER A 290 -7.07 21.69 10.10
CA SER A 290 -5.65 21.49 10.39
C SER A 290 -5.00 20.60 9.35
N ARG A 291 -3.76 20.85 9.01
CA ARG A 291 -3.00 19.97 8.10
C ARG A 291 -2.75 18.59 8.67
N GLN A 292 -2.60 18.45 9.97
CA GLN A 292 -2.27 17.20 10.67
C GLN A 292 -1.11 16.45 9.99
N LEU A 293 0.05 17.12 9.92
CA LEU A 293 1.24 16.53 9.31
C LEU A 293 1.73 15.33 10.16
N TYR A 294 2.03 14.17 9.54
CA TYR A 294 2.18 13.93 8.09
C TYR A 294 1.14 12.90 7.60
N THR A 295 -0.15 13.13 7.81
CA THR A 295 -1.22 12.28 7.25
C THR A 295 -1.35 12.54 5.74
N ASP A 296 -1.88 11.55 5.02
CA ASP A 296 -2.15 11.61 3.57
C ASP A 296 -0.96 12.12 2.75
N SER A 297 0.22 11.61 3.06
CA SER A 297 1.48 12.16 2.58
C SER A 297 2.44 11.10 2.07
N GLU A 298 3.24 11.46 1.08
CA GLU A 298 4.53 10.80 0.88
C GLU A 298 5.56 11.42 1.84
N VAL A 299 6.18 10.56 2.64
CA VAL A 299 7.19 10.94 3.64
C VAL A 299 8.52 10.31 3.27
N ASN A 300 9.48 11.13 2.86
CA ASN A 300 10.82 10.69 2.50
C ASN A 300 11.80 10.95 3.64
N LEU A 301 12.44 9.88 4.08
CA LEU A 301 13.37 9.88 5.21
C LEU A 301 14.78 9.47 4.77
N SER A 302 15.77 9.85 5.55
CA SER A 302 17.10 9.24 5.47
C SER A 302 17.01 7.77 5.92
N ALA A 303 17.32 6.84 5.03
CA ALA A 303 17.34 5.41 5.32
C ALA A 303 18.28 5.04 6.48
N ALA A 304 19.34 5.81 6.67
CA ALA A 304 20.31 5.58 7.74
C ALA A 304 19.84 6.06 9.11
N THR A 305 19.09 7.16 9.18
CA THR A 305 18.85 7.89 10.44
C THR A 305 17.37 8.15 10.76
N GLY A 306 16.44 7.88 9.83
CA GLY A 306 15.01 8.22 9.98
C GLY A 306 14.70 9.72 9.98
N LYS A 307 15.70 10.59 9.70
CA LYS A 307 15.46 12.03 9.63
C LYS A 307 14.69 12.38 8.38
N LEU A 308 13.65 13.24 8.54
CA LEU A 308 12.87 13.76 7.43
C LEU A 308 13.77 14.51 6.43
N ARG A 309 13.64 14.16 5.14
CA ARG A 309 14.25 14.87 4.02
C ARG A 309 13.25 15.82 3.38
N TRP A 310 12.07 15.30 3.04
CA TRP A 310 10.93 16.05 2.53
C TRP A 310 9.63 15.28 2.75
N TYR A 311 8.50 15.96 2.58
CA TYR A 311 7.19 15.35 2.47
C TYR A 311 6.35 16.06 1.42
N TYR A 312 5.38 15.36 0.88
CA TYR A 312 4.31 15.89 0.03
C TYR A 312 2.97 15.46 0.59
N GLN A 313 2.18 16.40 1.11
CA GLN A 313 0.82 16.11 1.61
C GLN A 313 -0.17 16.25 0.46
N ALA A 314 -0.78 15.13 0.05
CA ALA A 314 -1.74 15.08 -1.05
C ALA A 314 -3.10 15.68 -0.65
N VAL A 315 -3.61 15.32 0.54
CA VAL A 315 -4.92 15.74 1.03
C VAL A 315 -4.78 16.35 2.43
N PRO A 316 -4.63 17.68 2.55
CA PRO A 316 -4.59 18.35 3.85
C PRO A 316 -5.99 18.42 4.47
N ASN A 317 -6.10 18.23 5.80
CA ASN A 317 -7.37 18.31 6.54
C ASN A 317 -8.41 17.27 6.08
N ASP A 318 -7.96 16.07 5.73
CA ASP A 318 -8.81 15.02 5.18
C ASP A 318 -9.93 14.58 6.15
N PHE A 319 -11.11 14.31 5.60
CA PHE A 319 -12.29 13.77 6.29
C PHE A 319 -12.95 12.61 5.52
N ASN A 320 -12.39 12.26 4.35
CA ASN A 320 -12.95 11.26 3.44
C ASN A 320 -12.24 9.91 3.49
N ASP A 321 -11.20 9.73 4.32
CA ASP A 321 -10.35 8.54 4.29
C ASP A 321 -9.55 8.42 3.00
N TYR A 322 -8.95 9.53 2.56
CA TYR A 322 -8.23 9.64 1.29
C TYR A 322 -6.74 9.30 1.41
N ASP A 323 -6.44 8.18 2.06
CA ASP A 323 -5.07 7.69 2.23
C ASP A 323 -4.24 7.79 0.94
N LEU A 324 -3.00 8.25 1.07
CA LEU A 324 -1.99 8.12 0.01
C LEU A 324 -1.23 6.80 0.24
N GLN A 325 -1.84 5.69 -0.18
CA GLN A 325 -1.53 4.36 0.34
C GLN A 325 -0.83 3.42 -0.63
N THR A 326 -0.65 3.75 -1.91
CA THR A 326 0.07 2.81 -2.81
C THR A 326 1.55 2.80 -2.49
N SER A 327 2.22 1.67 -2.70
CA SER A 327 3.69 1.62 -2.65
C SER A 327 4.27 2.65 -3.63
N PRO A 328 5.12 3.57 -3.15
CA PRO A 328 5.75 4.56 -4.04
C PRO A 328 6.63 3.88 -5.07
N ILE A 329 6.56 4.30 -6.34
CA ILE A 329 7.36 3.75 -7.43
C ILE A 329 8.51 4.70 -7.76
N ALA A 330 9.72 4.17 -7.85
CA ALA A 330 10.86 4.92 -8.39
C ALA A 330 10.75 5.08 -9.90
N ALA A 331 10.83 6.31 -10.38
CA ALA A 331 10.64 6.66 -11.79
C ALA A 331 11.67 7.67 -12.29
N THR A 332 11.68 7.86 -13.60
CA THR A 332 12.35 9.00 -14.23
C THR A 332 11.33 9.78 -15.03
N VAL A 333 11.10 11.05 -14.68
CA VAL A 333 10.16 11.97 -15.35
C VAL A 333 10.96 13.05 -16.06
N ARG A 334 10.90 13.09 -17.39
CA ARG A 334 11.66 14.06 -18.21
C ARG A 334 13.14 14.12 -17.86
N GLY A 335 13.76 12.96 -17.62
CA GLY A 335 15.17 12.85 -17.23
C GLY A 335 15.49 13.15 -15.76
N MET A 336 14.50 13.48 -14.93
CA MET A 336 14.67 13.75 -13.50
C MET A 336 14.25 12.53 -12.67
N PRO A 337 15.01 12.13 -11.65
CA PRO A 337 14.57 11.15 -10.68
C PRO A 337 13.26 11.59 -10.00
N ALA A 338 12.28 10.71 -9.98
CA ALA A 338 10.94 10.98 -9.50
C ALA A 338 10.39 9.80 -8.69
N ILE A 339 9.36 10.09 -7.91
CA ILE A 339 8.54 9.12 -7.20
C ILE A 339 7.11 9.27 -7.68
N ILE A 340 6.46 8.16 -8.01
CA ILE A 340 5.06 8.13 -8.41
C ILE A 340 4.26 7.40 -7.32
N ALA A 341 3.16 8.00 -6.89
CA ALA A 341 2.25 7.44 -5.90
C ALA A 341 0.79 7.75 -6.23
N GLY A 342 -0.12 6.97 -5.71
CA GLY A 342 -1.56 7.14 -5.85
C GLY A 342 -2.30 6.91 -4.54
N GLY A 343 -3.56 7.32 -4.48
CA GLY A 343 -4.36 7.16 -3.28
C GLY A 343 -5.86 7.17 -3.54
N LYS A 344 -6.62 6.99 -2.48
CA LYS A 344 -8.08 6.87 -2.49
C LYS A 344 -8.81 8.10 -3.06
N VAL A 345 -8.15 9.26 -3.06
CA VAL A 345 -8.71 10.45 -3.74
C VAL A 345 -8.81 10.29 -5.27
N GLY A 346 -8.30 9.18 -5.83
CA GLY A 346 -8.31 8.93 -7.28
C GLY A 346 -7.35 9.84 -8.04
N ILE A 347 -6.23 10.22 -7.44
CA ILE A 347 -5.22 11.06 -8.08
C ILE A 347 -3.87 10.35 -8.02
N VAL A 348 -3.18 10.28 -9.15
CA VAL A 348 -1.78 9.85 -9.25
C VAL A 348 -0.89 11.08 -9.28
N TYR A 349 0.17 11.05 -8.49
CA TYR A 349 1.13 12.13 -8.32
C TYR A 349 2.51 11.68 -8.76
N ALA A 350 3.23 12.53 -9.49
CA ALA A 350 4.68 12.40 -9.69
C ALA A 350 5.39 13.54 -8.99
N MET A 351 6.36 13.19 -8.18
CA MET A 351 7.12 14.13 -7.35
C MET A 351 8.61 13.99 -7.66
N ASN A 352 9.33 15.10 -7.60
CA ASN A 352 10.79 15.08 -7.68
C ASN A 352 11.36 14.31 -6.48
N ALA A 353 12.15 13.26 -6.73
CA ALA A 353 12.65 12.37 -5.68
C ALA A 353 13.55 13.05 -4.64
N SER A 354 14.22 14.14 -5.01
CA SER A 354 15.13 14.86 -4.10
C SER A 354 14.45 15.90 -3.24
N THR A 355 13.32 16.48 -3.71
CA THR A 355 12.69 17.66 -3.08
C THR A 355 11.24 17.47 -2.68
N GLY A 356 10.57 16.42 -3.16
CA GLY A 356 9.13 16.23 -3.00
C GLY A 356 8.25 17.19 -3.80
N SER A 357 8.84 18.08 -4.62
CA SER A 357 8.03 19.02 -5.41
C SER A 357 7.27 18.30 -6.52
N LEU A 358 6.00 18.68 -6.68
CA LEU A 358 5.11 18.08 -7.66
C LEU A 358 5.60 18.37 -9.09
N LEU A 359 5.69 17.33 -9.91
CA LEU A 359 6.00 17.41 -11.33
C LEU A 359 4.74 17.39 -12.20
N TRP A 360 3.82 16.49 -11.86
CA TRP A 360 2.47 16.42 -12.41
C TRP A 360 1.54 15.67 -11.45
N LYS A 361 0.23 15.88 -11.60
CA LYS A 361 -0.82 15.07 -10.98
C LYS A 361 -1.94 14.83 -11.98
N THR A 362 -2.58 13.66 -11.90
CA THR A 362 -3.64 13.25 -12.84
C THR A 362 -4.78 12.59 -12.07
N PRO A 363 -6.01 13.11 -12.17
CA PRO A 363 -7.19 12.40 -11.72
C PRO A 363 -7.42 11.16 -12.59
N VAL A 364 -7.80 10.04 -11.96
CA VAL A 364 -8.03 8.73 -12.56
C VAL A 364 -9.30 8.11 -11.98
N GLY A 365 -10.04 7.34 -12.79
CA GLY A 365 -11.36 6.84 -12.42
C GLY A 365 -12.44 7.92 -12.46
N VAL A 366 -13.54 7.69 -11.76
CA VAL A 366 -14.72 8.59 -11.76
C VAL A 366 -14.64 9.62 -10.64
N HIS A 367 -14.83 10.89 -11.01
CA HIS A 367 -14.82 12.04 -10.09
C HIS A 367 -16.09 12.87 -10.20
N ASN A 368 -16.57 13.41 -9.08
CA ASN A 368 -17.71 14.34 -9.06
C ASN A 368 -17.34 15.79 -8.65
N GLY A 369 -16.04 16.11 -8.63
CA GLY A 369 -15.54 17.47 -8.43
C GLY A 369 -15.28 17.86 -6.97
N HIS A 370 -15.24 16.88 -6.06
CA HIS A 370 -15.00 17.08 -4.62
C HIS A 370 -13.57 16.77 -4.15
N ASP A 371 -12.63 16.58 -5.05
CA ASP A 371 -11.25 16.15 -4.77
C ASP A 371 -10.44 17.14 -3.91
N ASN A 372 -10.80 18.42 -3.96
CA ASN A 372 -10.09 19.49 -3.26
C ASN A 372 -10.84 20.03 -2.03
N ASP A 373 -11.96 19.44 -1.67
CA ASP A 373 -12.84 19.99 -0.62
C ASP A 373 -12.17 20.05 0.75
N SER A 374 -11.32 19.09 1.09
CA SER A 374 -10.51 19.12 2.30
C SER A 374 -9.59 20.35 2.36
N ALA A 375 -8.92 20.66 1.24
CA ALA A 375 -8.07 21.85 1.13
C ALA A 375 -8.87 23.14 1.15
N LEU A 376 -10.05 23.18 0.53
CA LEU A 376 -10.96 24.33 0.54
C LEU A 376 -11.52 24.58 1.93
N LEU A 377 -11.83 23.56 2.71
CA LEU A 377 -12.20 23.69 4.13
C LEU A 377 -11.06 24.25 4.96
N LEU A 378 -9.84 23.75 4.76
CA LEU A 378 -8.64 24.26 5.43
C LEU A 378 -8.43 25.78 5.15
N ALA A 379 -8.75 26.21 3.93
CA ALA A 379 -8.66 27.61 3.50
C ALA A 379 -9.88 28.46 3.87
N HIS A 380 -10.88 27.90 4.57
CA HIS A 380 -12.19 28.55 4.86
C HIS A 380 -12.95 29.03 3.60
N GLN A 381 -12.78 28.32 2.48
CA GLN A 381 -13.39 28.67 1.18
C GLN A 381 -14.58 27.77 0.83
N LEU A 382 -14.90 26.78 1.65
CA LEU A 382 -16.00 25.83 1.44
C LEU A 382 -16.87 25.72 2.68
N THR A 383 -18.18 25.51 2.44
CA THR A 383 -19.15 25.09 3.47
C THR A 383 -19.84 23.83 2.98
N ILE A 384 -19.73 22.74 3.74
CA ILE A 384 -20.40 21.47 3.43
C ILE A 384 -21.76 21.40 4.16
N LYS A 385 -22.78 21.01 3.41
CA LYS A 385 -24.11 20.66 3.92
C LYS A 385 -24.41 19.21 3.59
N VAL A 386 -25.04 18.50 4.53
CA VAL A 386 -25.50 17.13 4.30
C VAL A 386 -26.95 17.10 3.81
N PRO A 387 -27.37 16.15 2.94
CA PRO A 387 -26.54 15.07 2.39
C PRO A 387 -25.44 15.60 1.46
N TYR A 388 -24.25 14.98 1.55
CA TYR A 388 -23.07 15.36 0.78
C TYR A 388 -22.47 14.10 0.14
N THR A 389 -22.35 14.08 -1.19
CA THR A 389 -21.87 12.92 -1.94
C THR A 389 -20.52 13.24 -2.56
N VAL A 390 -19.54 12.35 -2.37
CA VAL A 390 -18.23 12.42 -3.00
C VAL A 390 -17.97 11.16 -3.83
N GLU A 391 -17.27 11.31 -4.93
CA GLU A 391 -16.78 10.25 -5.77
C GLU A 391 -15.41 10.66 -6.34
N PRO A 392 -14.37 9.82 -6.12
CA PRO A 392 -14.42 8.55 -5.38
C PRO A 392 -14.73 8.73 -3.89
N GLY A 393 -15.37 7.72 -3.28
CA GLY A 393 -15.55 7.64 -1.83
C GLY A 393 -14.34 6.98 -1.14
N PRO A 394 -14.40 6.73 0.18
CA PRO A 394 -13.27 6.20 0.99
C PRO A 394 -12.81 4.78 0.61
N LEU A 395 -13.59 4.06 -0.18
CA LEU A 395 -13.22 2.76 -0.76
C LEU A 395 -13.01 2.86 -2.28
N GLY A 396 -12.90 4.07 -2.81
CA GLY A 396 -12.68 4.37 -4.21
C GLY A 396 -11.24 4.81 -4.51
N GLY A 397 -11.03 5.25 -5.76
CA GLY A 397 -9.73 5.72 -6.25
C GLY A 397 -8.69 4.62 -6.41
N VAL A 398 -7.43 4.92 -6.19
CA VAL A 398 -6.31 3.99 -6.34
C VAL A 398 -6.02 3.33 -5.00
N LEU A 399 -6.52 2.11 -4.79
CA LEU A 399 -6.36 1.37 -3.54
C LEU A 399 -5.21 0.37 -3.57
N THR A 400 -4.78 -0.05 -4.75
CA THR A 400 -3.81 -1.14 -4.91
C THR A 400 -2.57 -0.68 -5.66
N ASN A 401 -1.48 -1.43 -5.49
CA ASN A 401 -0.20 -1.05 -6.04
C ASN A 401 -0.23 -0.95 -7.57
N MET A 402 0.40 0.10 -8.04
CA MET A 402 0.58 0.37 -9.47
C MET A 402 1.77 -0.41 -10.02
N ALA A 403 1.87 -0.52 -11.33
CA ALA A 403 3.05 -1.05 -12.01
C ALA A 403 3.63 -0.01 -12.96
N MET A 404 4.92 -0.13 -13.29
CA MET A 404 5.58 0.76 -14.24
C MET A 404 6.53 -0.01 -15.15
N ALA A 405 6.38 0.17 -16.44
CA ALA A 405 7.29 -0.37 -17.45
C ALA A 405 7.32 0.52 -18.70
N ASP A 406 8.49 0.62 -19.34
CA ASP A 406 8.70 1.27 -20.64
C ASP A 406 8.04 2.66 -20.79
N GLY A 407 8.09 3.46 -19.73
CA GLY A 407 7.60 4.85 -19.76
C GLY A 407 6.11 5.03 -19.51
N SER A 408 5.40 3.99 -19.10
CA SER A 408 3.99 4.04 -18.71
C SER A 408 3.78 3.48 -17.29
N VAL A 409 2.85 4.09 -16.56
CA VAL A 409 2.35 3.62 -15.26
C VAL A 409 1.00 2.99 -15.47
N TYR A 410 0.81 1.78 -14.95
CA TYR A 410 -0.43 1.00 -15.02
C TYR A 410 -1.04 0.91 -13.64
N LEU A 411 -2.34 1.13 -13.55
CA LEU A 411 -3.05 1.17 -12.29
C LEU A 411 -4.47 0.65 -12.42
N ALA A 412 -5.07 0.40 -11.27
CA ALA A 412 -6.46 0.03 -11.14
C ALA A 412 -7.17 1.06 -10.26
N THR A 413 -8.35 1.52 -10.68
CA THR A 413 -9.21 2.42 -9.91
C THR A 413 -10.50 1.74 -9.53
N ILE A 414 -11.09 2.21 -8.44
CA ILE A 414 -12.40 1.78 -7.95
C ILE A 414 -13.33 2.97 -7.98
N ASP A 415 -14.47 2.78 -8.66
CA ASP A 415 -15.51 3.79 -8.81
C ASP A 415 -16.65 3.45 -7.84
N VAL A 416 -16.63 4.10 -6.71
CA VAL A 416 -17.66 3.95 -5.69
C VAL A 416 -17.88 5.27 -4.96
N PRO A 417 -19.06 5.90 -5.09
CA PRO A 417 -19.39 7.10 -4.34
C PRO A 417 -19.73 6.79 -2.88
N VAL A 418 -19.63 7.80 -2.03
CA VAL A 418 -20.20 7.79 -0.69
C VAL A 418 -21.09 9.00 -0.47
N THR A 419 -22.21 8.83 0.24
CA THR A 419 -23.07 9.93 0.66
C THR A 419 -23.05 10.08 2.17
N TYR A 420 -22.56 11.21 2.65
CA TYR A 420 -22.60 11.56 4.06
C TYR A 420 -23.96 12.17 4.40
N THR A 421 -24.65 11.60 5.37
CA THR A 421 -25.95 12.12 5.87
C THR A 421 -25.80 12.88 7.19
N LYS A 422 -24.61 12.82 7.82
CA LYS A 422 -24.32 13.50 9.09
C LYS A 422 -22.91 14.08 9.06
N LEU A 423 -22.74 15.30 9.57
CA LEU A 423 -21.40 15.92 9.72
C LEU A 423 -20.50 15.19 10.73
N SER A 424 -21.07 14.38 11.62
CA SER A 424 -20.33 13.55 12.58
C SER A 424 -19.81 12.22 12.01
N ALA A 425 -20.16 11.88 10.77
CA ALA A 425 -19.68 10.66 10.14
C ALA A 425 -18.15 10.73 9.93
N VAL A 426 -17.49 9.61 10.15
CA VAL A 426 -16.05 9.41 9.95
C VAL A 426 -15.88 8.33 8.87
N ASN A 427 -14.96 8.53 7.94
CA ASN A 427 -14.57 7.54 6.92
C ASN A 427 -15.74 6.98 6.10
N GLY A 428 -16.72 7.79 5.76
CA GLY A 428 -17.78 7.39 4.86
C GLY A 428 -18.63 6.20 5.29
N ASN A 429 -18.73 5.89 6.58
CA ASN A 429 -19.46 4.74 7.13
C ASN A 429 -20.97 4.71 6.84
N GLN A 430 -21.40 5.36 5.78
CA GLN A 430 -22.80 5.47 5.37
C GLN A 430 -22.93 5.06 3.90
N GLY A 431 -22.66 3.77 3.64
CA GLY A 431 -22.69 3.23 2.29
C GLY A 431 -23.90 3.67 1.47
N THR A 432 -23.71 3.99 0.22
CA THR A 432 -24.73 4.48 -0.71
C THR A 432 -25.60 3.38 -1.29
N GLY A 433 -25.24 2.11 -1.11
CA GLY A 433 -25.85 1.00 -1.84
C GLY A 433 -25.45 0.94 -3.33
N ALA A 434 -24.53 1.77 -3.79
CA ALA A 434 -23.97 1.71 -5.13
C ALA A 434 -23.24 0.38 -5.35
N VAL A 435 -23.33 -0.15 -6.57
CA VAL A 435 -22.53 -1.31 -7.00
C VAL A 435 -21.19 -0.76 -7.48
N PRO A 436 -20.07 -1.10 -6.82
CA PRO A 436 -18.77 -0.58 -7.24
C PRO A 436 -18.37 -1.20 -8.59
N THR A 437 -17.85 -0.36 -9.47
CA THR A 437 -17.15 -0.72 -10.70
C THR A 437 -15.68 -0.34 -10.59
N GLY A 438 -14.93 -0.44 -11.66
CA GLY A 438 -13.55 0.02 -11.68
C GLY A 438 -13.02 0.16 -13.09
N GLU A 439 -11.82 0.66 -13.16
CA GLU A 439 -11.09 0.90 -14.41
C GLU A 439 -9.67 0.39 -14.28
N ILE A 440 -9.07 0.05 -15.39
CA ILE A 440 -7.63 -0.22 -15.51
C ILE A 440 -7.09 0.79 -16.50
N GLU A 441 -6.12 1.56 -16.08
CA GLU A 441 -5.63 2.70 -16.83
C GLU A 441 -4.12 2.63 -17.06
N ALA A 442 -3.64 3.29 -18.12
CA ALA A 442 -2.24 3.58 -18.33
C ALA A 442 -2.00 5.08 -18.40
N LEU A 443 -0.97 5.54 -17.73
CA LEU A 443 -0.53 6.93 -17.75
C LEU A 443 0.89 7.03 -18.30
N ASN A 444 1.14 8.00 -19.18
CA ASN A 444 2.48 8.33 -19.61
C ASN A 444 3.33 8.89 -18.46
N VAL A 445 4.43 8.27 -18.13
CA VAL A 445 5.27 8.64 -16.98
C VAL A 445 5.81 10.06 -17.04
N ASN A 446 6.08 10.58 -18.25
CA ASN A 446 6.66 11.91 -18.41
C ASN A 446 5.64 13.05 -18.32
N THR A 447 4.38 12.76 -18.63
CA THR A 447 3.35 13.80 -18.77
C THR A 447 2.17 13.64 -17.83
N GLY A 448 1.99 12.44 -17.25
CA GLY A 448 0.80 12.04 -16.49
C GLY A 448 -0.45 11.87 -17.35
N LYS A 449 -0.40 12.01 -18.67
CA LYS A 449 -1.58 11.85 -19.52
C LYS A 449 -2.04 10.41 -19.58
N VAL A 450 -3.36 10.19 -19.49
CA VAL A 450 -3.99 8.90 -19.76
C VAL A 450 -3.69 8.48 -21.20
N GLU A 451 -3.15 7.29 -21.36
CA GLU A 451 -2.86 6.67 -22.66
C GLU A 451 -4.02 5.79 -23.12
N TRP A 452 -4.61 5.07 -22.20
CA TRP A 452 -5.84 4.30 -22.38
C TRP A 452 -6.53 4.06 -21.01
N ASP A 453 -7.82 3.77 -21.07
CA ASP A 453 -8.70 3.46 -19.95
C ASP A 453 -9.63 2.30 -20.35
N THR A 454 -9.73 1.29 -19.50
CA THR A 454 -10.54 0.09 -19.71
C THR A 454 -11.44 -0.18 -18.52
N LYS A 455 -12.73 -0.05 -18.72
CA LYS A 455 -13.74 -0.29 -17.69
C LYS A 455 -13.89 -1.78 -17.38
N VAL A 456 -14.04 -2.10 -16.09
CA VAL A 456 -14.30 -3.46 -15.59
C VAL A 456 -15.54 -3.49 -14.70
N PRO A 457 -16.27 -4.61 -14.67
CA PRO A 457 -17.61 -4.66 -14.05
C PRO A 457 -17.60 -4.72 -12.52
N THR A 458 -16.44 -4.75 -11.89
CA THR A 458 -16.28 -4.87 -10.43
C THR A 458 -14.89 -4.39 -10.01
N LEU A 459 -14.64 -4.35 -8.70
CA LEU A 459 -13.39 -3.85 -8.11
C LEU A 459 -12.16 -4.61 -8.61
N PRO A 460 -11.18 -3.96 -9.23
CA PRO A 460 -9.89 -4.55 -9.61
C PRO A 460 -8.89 -4.46 -8.44
N LEU A 461 -9.00 -5.37 -7.48
CA LEU A 461 -8.20 -5.35 -6.24
C LEU A 461 -6.87 -6.10 -6.33
N GLY A 462 -6.54 -6.69 -7.48
CA GLY A 462 -5.33 -7.51 -7.64
C GLY A 462 -4.04 -6.74 -7.90
N ALA A 463 -4.03 -5.42 -7.78
CA ALA A 463 -2.96 -4.54 -8.24
C ALA A 463 -2.64 -4.69 -9.74
N ALA A 464 -1.87 -3.78 -10.33
CA ALA A 464 -1.33 -3.97 -11.67
C ALA A 464 0.00 -4.75 -11.62
N THR A 465 0.25 -5.62 -12.59
CA THR A 465 1.52 -6.35 -12.73
C THR A 465 1.85 -6.50 -14.20
N VAL A 466 3.02 -6.02 -14.60
CA VAL A 466 3.46 -6.08 -16.01
C VAL A 466 4.21 -7.39 -16.29
N SER A 467 3.98 -7.96 -17.46
CA SER A 467 4.74 -9.07 -18.02
C SER A 467 4.84 -8.89 -19.54
N ASN A 468 5.96 -8.48 -20.04
CA ASN A 468 6.18 -8.14 -21.45
C ASN A 468 5.16 -7.11 -21.96
N ASP A 469 4.32 -7.49 -22.91
CA ASP A 469 3.27 -6.68 -23.53
C ASP A 469 1.90 -6.80 -22.85
N LEU A 470 1.86 -7.35 -21.63
CA LEU A 470 0.66 -7.56 -20.84
C LEU A 470 0.66 -6.78 -19.53
N VAL A 471 -0.52 -6.37 -19.09
CA VAL A 471 -0.83 -5.94 -17.73
C VAL A 471 -1.81 -6.93 -17.12
N PHE A 472 -1.42 -7.58 -16.05
CA PHE A 472 -2.28 -8.49 -15.29
C PHE A 472 -2.90 -7.77 -14.10
N THR A 473 -4.14 -8.14 -13.76
CA THR A 473 -4.77 -7.88 -12.47
C THR A 473 -5.80 -8.95 -12.15
N THR A 474 -6.33 -8.94 -10.93
CA THR A 474 -7.48 -9.77 -10.56
C THR A 474 -8.66 -8.91 -10.18
N LEU A 475 -9.84 -9.36 -10.52
CA LEU A 475 -11.11 -8.72 -10.18
C LEU A 475 -11.73 -9.40 -8.96
N TYR A 476 -12.44 -8.62 -8.16
CA TYR A 476 -13.06 -9.08 -6.91
C TYR A 476 -14.09 -10.21 -7.11
N ASN A 477 -14.65 -10.34 -8.31
CA ASN A 477 -15.52 -11.46 -8.68
C ASN A 477 -14.78 -12.79 -8.91
N GLY A 478 -13.47 -12.83 -8.72
CA GLY A 478 -12.63 -14.01 -8.91
C GLY A 478 -12.25 -14.25 -10.37
N GLU A 479 -11.89 -13.21 -11.10
CA GLU A 479 -11.33 -13.30 -12.44
C GLU A 479 -9.89 -12.80 -12.47
N LEU A 480 -8.99 -13.57 -13.07
CA LEU A 480 -7.68 -13.13 -13.53
C LEU A 480 -7.84 -12.58 -14.94
N VAL A 481 -7.43 -11.35 -15.16
CA VAL A 481 -7.46 -10.70 -16.47
C VAL A 481 -6.06 -10.26 -16.88
N ALA A 482 -5.78 -10.31 -18.21
CA ALA A 482 -4.61 -9.68 -18.80
C ALA A 482 -5.03 -8.76 -19.93
N LEU A 483 -4.49 -7.56 -19.93
CA LEU A 483 -4.73 -6.54 -20.94
C LEU A 483 -3.48 -6.36 -21.79
N ASN A 484 -3.66 -6.05 -23.08
CA ASN A 484 -2.57 -5.60 -23.91
C ASN A 484 -2.07 -4.25 -23.40
N ARG A 485 -0.80 -4.17 -23.08
CA ARG A 485 -0.18 -3.02 -22.42
C ARG A 485 -0.25 -1.72 -23.23
N SER A 486 -0.27 -1.83 -24.57
CA SER A 486 -0.29 -0.65 -25.45
C SER A 486 -1.69 -0.13 -25.74
N THR A 487 -2.72 -0.96 -25.61
CA THR A 487 -4.09 -0.61 -26.06
C THR A 487 -5.14 -0.68 -24.95
N GLY A 488 -4.83 -1.30 -23.82
CA GLY A 488 -5.80 -1.59 -22.76
C GLY A 488 -6.79 -2.72 -23.11
N ALA A 489 -6.74 -3.30 -24.30
CA ALA A 489 -7.67 -4.37 -24.70
C ALA A 489 -7.47 -5.62 -23.82
N ILE A 490 -8.55 -6.15 -23.25
CA ILE A 490 -8.51 -7.42 -22.51
C ILE A 490 -8.27 -8.54 -23.52
N VAL A 491 -7.14 -9.24 -23.39
CA VAL A 491 -6.71 -10.33 -24.29
C VAL A 491 -6.78 -11.71 -23.63
N TYR A 492 -6.94 -11.76 -22.30
CA TYR A 492 -7.07 -12.99 -21.56
C TYR A 492 -7.95 -12.80 -20.33
N GLN A 493 -8.80 -13.80 -20.06
CA GLN A 493 -9.63 -13.90 -18.86
C GLN A 493 -9.70 -15.35 -18.38
N ARG A 494 -9.63 -15.53 -17.07
CA ARG A 494 -9.75 -16.84 -16.42
C ARG A 494 -10.49 -16.73 -15.12
N LYS A 495 -11.50 -17.59 -14.91
CA LYS A 495 -12.16 -17.74 -13.62
C LYS A 495 -11.22 -18.43 -12.63
N LEU A 496 -11.07 -17.83 -11.46
CA LEU A 496 -10.32 -18.37 -10.32
C LEU A 496 -11.19 -19.28 -9.46
N PRO A 497 -10.58 -20.18 -8.67
CA PRO A 497 -11.33 -21.04 -7.75
C PRO A 497 -12.16 -20.30 -6.70
N THR A 498 -11.70 -19.13 -6.27
CA THR A 498 -12.41 -18.22 -5.37
C THR A 498 -12.05 -16.78 -5.71
N SER A 499 -12.77 -15.81 -5.15
CA SER A 499 -12.42 -14.39 -5.25
C SER A 499 -11.07 -14.08 -4.63
N THR A 500 -10.53 -12.90 -4.92
CA THR A 500 -9.26 -12.44 -4.34
C THR A 500 -9.20 -10.93 -4.28
N ASN A 501 -8.53 -10.42 -3.25
CA ASN A 501 -8.11 -9.03 -3.09
C ASN A 501 -6.57 -8.89 -3.04
N SER A 502 -5.85 -9.97 -3.35
CA SER A 502 -4.38 -10.00 -3.25
C SER A 502 -3.72 -9.75 -4.58
N PRO A 503 -2.58 -9.04 -4.59
CA PRO A 503 -1.76 -8.91 -5.77
C PRO A 503 -1.18 -10.25 -6.24
N ILE A 504 -1.04 -10.39 -7.54
CA ILE A 504 -0.34 -11.53 -8.14
C ILE A 504 1.18 -11.29 -8.15
N ALA A 505 1.95 -12.38 -8.30
CA ALA A 505 3.36 -12.31 -8.68
C ALA A 505 3.59 -13.06 -9.99
N VAL A 506 4.55 -12.58 -10.80
CA VAL A 506 4.96 -13.25 -12.04
C VAL A 506 6.44 -13.60 -11.96
N ALA A 507 6.75 -14.89 -11.93
CA ALA A 507 8.11 -15.38 -11.79
C ALA A 507 8.47 -16.32 -12.95
N GLY A 508 9.22 -15.82 -13.90
CA GLY A 508 9.57 -16.57 -15.13
C GLY A 508 8.33 -16.93 -15.94
N ASP A 509 7.99 -18.22 -15.97
CA ASP A 509 6.82 -18.74 -16.71
C ASP A 509 5.57 -18.85 -15.85
N ALA A 510 5.66 -18.53 -14.57
CA ALA A 510 4.58 -18.75 -13.61
C ALA A 510 3.88 -17.45 -13.22
N VAL A 511 2.55 -17.47 -13.29
CA VAL A 511 1.66 -16.49 -12.64
C VAL A 511 1.18 -17.11 -11.35
N LEU A 512 1.49 -16.51 -10.22
CA LEU A 512 1.10 -16.94 -8.89
C LEU A 512 -0.07 -16.10 -8.40
N VAL A 513 -1.22 -16.74 -8.19
CA VAL A 513 -2.47 -16.07 -7.84
C VAL A 513 -2.93 -16.52 -6.46
N PRO A 514 -2.91 -15.61 -5.46
CA PRO A 514 -3.49 -15.90 -4.14
C PRO A 514 -5.02 -15.83 -4.21
N ALA A 515 -5.68 -16.93 -4.49
CA ALA A 515 -7.14 -17.04 -4.51
C ALA A 515 -7.65 -17.30 -3.07
N GLY A 516 -7.67 -16.26 -2.26
CA GLY A 516 -7.89 -16.32 -0.82
C GLY A 516 -9.30 -15.98 -0.32
N GLY A 517 -10.24 -15.64 -1.18
CA GLY A 517 -11.57 -15.12 -0.80
C GLY A 517 -11.59 -13.59 -0.79
N PRO A 518 -12.63 -12.95 -0.24
CA PRO A 518 -13.66 -13.46 0.69
C PRO A 518 -14.80 -14.24 0.01
N GLU A 519 -15.31 -15.25 0.68
CA GLU A 519 -16.37 -16.13 0.14
C GLU A 519 -17.69 -15.41 -0.18
N THR A 520 -17.94 -14.27 0.46
CA THR A 520 -19.25 -13.57 0.41
C THR A 520 -19.50 -12.81 -0.88
N SER A 521 -18.49 -12.59 -1.73
CA SER A 521 -18.60 -11.73 -2.92
C SER A 521 -19.01 -12.46 -4.19
N ALA A 522 -18.85 -13.77 -4.27
CA ALA A 522 -19.21 -14.55 -5.43
C ALA A 522 -20.26 -15.60 -5.07
N LYS A 523 -21.53 -15.33 -5.35
CA LYS A 523 -22.53 -16.38 -5.39
C LYS A 523 -22.05 -17.49 -6.32
N GLY A 524 -21.53 -18.59 -5.74
CA GLY A 524 -21.12 -19.78 -6.48
C GLY A 524 -19.66 -20.15 -6.47
N SER A 525 -18.74 -19.41 -5.86
CA SER A 525 -17.33 -19.79 -5.70
C SER A 525 -17.04 -20.30 -4.29
N GLY A 526 -17.66 -21.41 -3.88
CA GLY A 526 -17.40 -22.08 -2.60
C GLY A 526 -16.05 -22.84 -2.57
N GLY A 527 -14.98 -22.28 -3.13
CA GLY A 527 -13.66 -22.86 -3.10
C GLY A 527 -12.91 -22.51 -1.81
N SER A 528 -12.12 -23.45 -1.28
CA SER A 528 -11.22 -23.16 -0.16
C SER A 528 -10.12 -22.20 -0.59
N PRO A 529 -9.66 -21.29 0.29
CA PRO A 529 -8.54 -20.40 0.04
C PRO A 529 -7.28 -21.18 -0.39
N GLN A 530 -6.63 -20.71 -1.44
CA GLN A 530 -5.51 -21.42 -2.05
C GLN A 530 -4.60 -20.48 -2.86
N LEU A 531 -3.34 -20.84 -2.95
CA LEU A 531 -2.41 -20.26 -3.91
C LEU A 531 -2.41 -21.12 -5.17
N VAL A 532 -2.64 -20.51 -6.34
CA VAL A 532 -2.66 -21.21 -7.63
C VAL A 532 -1.49 -20.73 -8.48
N ALA A 533 -0.73 -21.65 -9.06
CA ALA A 533 0.26 -21.34 -10.08
C ALA A 533 -0.26 -21.72 -11.47
N TYR A 534 -0.23 -20.76 -12.37
CA TYR A 534 -0.47 -20.99 -13.80
C TYR A 534 0.85 -20.84 -14.57
N THR A 535 1.11 -21.72 -15.54
CA THR A 535 2.32 -21.64 -16.37
C THR A 535 1.99 -21.74 -17.84
N VAL A 536 2.81 -21.09 -18.69
CA VAL A 536 2.89 -21.36 -20.12
C VAL A 536 3.83 -22.56 -20.33
N ARG A 537 3.45 -23.48 -21.20
CA ARG A 537 4.27 -24.63 -21.61
C ARG A 537 4.62 -24.54 -23.09
#